data_f56a75c82b34ac5d352b8d9ec640fd70
#
_entry.id   f56a75c82b34ac5d352b8d9ec640fd70
#
_cell.length_a   1.000
_cell.length_b   1.000
_cell.length_c   1.000
_cell.angle_alpha   90.00
_cell.angle_beta   90.00
_cell.angle_gamma   90.00
#
_symmetry.space_group_name_H-M   'P 1'
#
loop_
_entity.id
_entity.type
_entity.pdbx_description
1 polymer ?
#
loop_
_entity_poly.entity_id
_entity_poly.type
_entity_poly.pdbx_seq_one_letter_code
_entity_poly.pdbx_strand_id
1 'polypeptide(L)'
;MIQLYQVTKYYEGVPALREVSFTVEKGEFAFVTGPSGAGKSTLLKILFCAEHADEGRIVMQGMNTSRLKSSTIPYLRRNIGFVFQDYKLLPHKTIFENIALALKVVGTPPGEIERRVYLVLKKVGMENKSHLTPPKLSGGEQQKVAVARALVNEPQVLLADEPTGNLDPQSAQEVFRLFKDINMKGTTVLVATHDWETVRKMQRRIITMEGGRVIDAGSHFQRPLFPPLSKLEAGADETTVEVREP
;
A
#
# COMPACT_ATOMS: atom_id res chain seq x y z
N MET A 1 -9.42 9.05 -2.52
CA MET A 1 -8.40 8.20 -3.16
C MET A 1 -8.64 6.73 -2.89
N ILE A 2 -8.86 6.34 -1.64
CA ILE A 2 -9.25 5.01 -1.19
C ILE A 2 -10.60 5.13 -0.49
N GLN A 3 -11.57 4.27 -0.81
CA GLN A 3 -12.89 4.25 -0.18
C GLN A 3 -13.30 2.80 0.06
N LEU A 4 -13.69 2.50 1.29
CA LEU A 4 -14.24 1.21 1.69
C LEU A 4 -15.66 1.43 2.21
N TYR A 5 -16.55 0.53 1.84
CA TYR A 5 -17.94 0.52 2.27
C TYR A 5 -18.36 -0.88 2.68
N GLN A 6 -18.62 -1.09 3.97
CA GLN A 6 -19.07 -2.34 4.59
C GLN A 6 -18.25 -3.57 4.14
N VAL A 7 -16.93 -3.41 4.07
CA VAL A 7 -16.02 -4.46 3.60
C VAL A 7 -15.88 -5.55 4.66
N THR A 8 -16.20 -6.78 4.27
CA THR A 8 -16.08 -7.97 5.11
C THR A 8 -15.16 -8.98 4.45
N LYS A 9 -14.33 -9.66 5.26
CA LYS A 9 -13.44 -10.74 4.83
C LYS A 9 -13.46 -11.88 5.81
N TYR A 10 -13.67 -13.09 5.31
CA TYR A 10 -13.64 -14.34 6.08
C TYR A 10 -12.40 -15.16 5.73
N TYR A 11 -11.85 -15.86 6.74
CA TYR A 11 -10.92 -16.97 6.58
C TYR A 11 -11.51 -18.16 7.31
N GLU A 12 -11.76 -19.25 6.59
CA GLU A 12 -12.33 -20.48 7.18
C GLU A 12 -13.59 -20.21 8.03
N GLY A 13 -14.44 -19.29 7.59
CA GLY A 13 -15.67 -18.91 8.29
C GLY A 13 -15.47 -17.91 9.44
N VAL A 14 -14.21 -17.57 9.79
CA VAL A 14 -13.91 -16.56 10.82
C VAL A 14 -13.71 -15.18 10.16
N PRO A 15 -14.47 -14.14 10.56
CA PRO A 15 -14.33 -12.83 9.97
C PRO A 15 -13.05 -12.12 10.45
N ALA A 16 -12.13 -11.86 9.52
CA ALA A 16 -10.93 -11.05 9.75
C ALA A 16 -11.20 -9.55 9.57
N LEU A 17 -12.19 -9.18 8.73
CA LEU A 17 -12.75 -7.84 8.62
C LEU A 17 -14.27 -7.92 8.72
N ARG A 18 -14.90 -6.94 9.37
CA ARG A 18 -16.34 -6.89 9.62
C ARG A 18 -16.87 -5.50 9.31
N GLU A 19 -17.57 -5.36 8.17
CA GLU A 19 -18.24 -4.13 7.75
C GLU A 19 -17.36 -2.87 7.80
N VAL A 20 -16.07 -3.02 7.43
CA VAL A 20 -15.09 -1.93 7.47
C VAL A 20 -15.48 -0.83 6.50
N SER A 21 -15.61 0.40 7.00
CA SER A 21 -15.98 1.57 6.20
C SER A 21 -15.12 2.77 6.59
N PHE A 22 -14.36 3.33 5.65
CA PHE A 22 -13.64 4.61 5.79
C PHE A 22 -13.18 5.10 4.42
N THR A 23 -12.70 6.35 4.39
CA THR A 23 -12.08 6.96 3.20
C THR A 23 -10.68 7.46 3.52
N VAL A 24 -9.79 7.47 2.53
CA VAL A 24 -8.50 8.17 2.57
C VAL A 24 -8.42 9.05 1.33
N GLU A 25 -8.19 10.34 1.55
CA GLU A 25 -8.16 11.32 0.48
C GLU A 25 -6.84 11.26 -0.33
N LYS A 26 -6.84 11.87 -1.52
CA LYS A 26 -5.63 11.96 -2.34
C LYS A 26 -4.57 12.81 -1.63
N GLY A 27 -3.34 12.30 -1.54
CA GLY A 27 -2.23 12.97 -0.86
C GLY A 27 -2.32 12.93 0.67
N GLU A 28 -3.31 12.22 1.23
CA GLU A 28 -3.43 12.06 2.67
C GLU A 28 -2.38 11.07 3.21
N PHE A 29 -1.89 11.33 4.42
CA PHE A 29 -1.10 10.39 5.22
C PHE A 29 -1.97 9.93 6.39
N ALA A 30 -2.28 8.65 6.47
CA ALA A 30 -3.05 8.06 7.55
C ALA A 30 -2.39 6.81 8.13
N PHE A 31 -2.61 6.57 9.41
CA PHE A 31 -2.25 5.33 10.09
C PHE A 31 -3.47 4.44 10.28
N VAL A 32 -3.27 3.13 10.17
CA VAL A 32 -4.19 2.10 10.63
C VAL A 32 -3.57 1.45 11.85
N THR A 33 -4.19 1.63 13.02
CA THR A 33 -3.66 1.15 14.30
C THR A 33 -4.61 0.13 14.94
N GLY A 34 -4.11 -0.62 15.92
CA GLY A 34 -4.87 -1.61 16.65
C GLY A 34 -4.00 -2.79 17.09
N PRO A 35 -4.50 -3.66 17.98
CA PRO A 35 -3.77 -4.81 18.49
C PRO A 35 -3.38 -5.79 17.36
N SER A 36 -2.49 -6.74 17.68
CA SER A 36 -2.22 -7.86 16.79
C SER A 36 -3.51 -8.64 16.52
N GLY A 37 -3.72 -9.07 15.27
CA GLY A 37 -4.96 -9.75 14.88
C GLY A 37 -6.16 -8.82 14.63
N ALA A 38 -6.04 -7.50 14.75
CA ALA A 38 -7.15 -6.56 14.48
C ALA A 38 -7.61 -6.48 13.01
N GLY A 39 -6.92 -7.17 12.07
CA GLY A 39 -7.26 -7.17 10.65
C GLY A 39 -6.46 -6.19 9.78
N LYS A 40 -5.46 -5.47 10.35
CA LYS A 40 -4.67 -4.45 9.64
C LYS A 40 -3.99 -4.97 8.37
N SER A 41 -3.25 -6.07 8.48
CA SER A 41 -2.55 -6.69 7.32
C SER A 41 -3.53 -7.23 6.29
N THR A 42 -4.66 -7.81 6.72
CA THR A 42 -5.74 -8.26 5.81
C THR A 42 -6.31 -7.08 5.04
N LEU A 43 -6.57 -5.96 5.71
CA LEU A 43 -7.03 -4.74 5.07
C LEU A 43 -6.05 -4.27 3.98
N LEU A 44 -4.76 -4.17 4.29
CA LEU A 44 -3.75 -3.75 3.31
C LEU A 44 -3.63 -4.74 2.13
N LYS A 45 -3.70 -6.05 2.37
CA LYS A 45 -3.69 -7.08 1.31
C LYS A 45 -4.88 -6.93 0.37
N ILE A 46 -6.07 -6.65 0.89
CA ILE A 46 -7.27 -6.42 0.08
C ILE A 46 -7.13 -5.12 -0.72
N LEU A 47 -6.62 -4.03 -0.12
CA LEU A 47 -6.35 -2.78 -0.84
C LEU A 47 -5.30 -2.98 -1.95
N PHE A 48 -4.32 -3.84 -1.75
CA PHE A 48 -3.36 -4.23 -2.78
C PHE A 48 -3.92 -5.24 -3.80
N CYS A 49 -5.16 -5.68 -3.64
CA CYS A 49 -5.80 -6.76 -4.41
C CYS A 49 -5.03 -8.09 -4.34
N ALA A 50 -4.19 -8.33 -3.31
CA ALA A 50 -3.57 -9.63 -3.05
C ALA A 50 -4.62 -10.65 -2.60
N GLU A 51 -5.68 -10.18 -1.97
CA GLU A 51 -6.86 -10.92 -1.55
C GLU A 51 -8.13 -10.18 -1.97
N HIS A 52 -9.25 -10.89 -2.06
CA HIS A 52 -10.54 -10.30 -2.38
C HIS A 52 -11.38 -10.16 -1.11
N ALA A 53 -12.13 -9.06 -1.03
CA ALA A 53 -13.20 -8.95 -0.06
C ALA A 53 -14.34 -9.93 -0.42
N ASP A 54 -15.00 -10.49 0.61
CA ASP A 54 -16.14 -11.38 0.40
C ASP A 54 -17.43 -10.57 0.27
N GLU A 55 -17.52 -9.42 0.97
CA GLU A 55 -18.66 -8.50 0.92
C GLU A 55 -18.20 -7.05 0.90
N GLY A 56 -19.10 -6.16 0.50
CA GLY A 56 -18.87 -4.73 0.48
C GLY A 56 -18.27 -4.21 -0.82
N ARG A 57 -17.82 -2.95 -0.79
CA ARG A 57 -17.26 -2.27 -1.96
C ARG A 57 -15.97 -1.55 -1.61
N ILE A 58 -15.02 -1.60 -2.54
CA ILE A 58 -13.74 -0.89 -2.43
C ILE A 58 -13.51 -0.11 -3.72
N VAL A 59 -13.23 1.17 -3.57
CA VAL A 59 -12.78 2.01 -4.67
C VAL A 59 -11.35 2.47 -4.41
N MET A 60 -10.47 2.17 -5.35
CA MET A 60 -9.07 2.59 -5.36
C MET A 60 -8.81 3.41 -6.62
N GLN A 61 -8.34 4.66 -6.45
CA GLN A 61 -8.03 5.53 -7.60
C GLN A 61 -9.20 5.69 -8.58
N GLY A 62 -10.44 5.70 -8.07
CA GLY A 62 -11.66 5.78 -8.89
C GLY A 62 -12.15 4.45 -9.46
N MET A 63 -11.38 3.36 -9.35
CA MET A 63 -11.76 2.02 -9.83
C MET A 63 -12.38 1.18 -8.72
N ASN A 64 -13.52 0.56 -9.00
CA ASN A 64 -14.12 -0.42 -8.09
C ASN A 64 -13.32 -1.74 -8.13
N THR A 65 -12.52 -1.99 -7.08
CA THR A 65 -11.64 -3.16 -7.03
C THR A 65 -12.37 -4.45 -6.68
N SER A 66 -13.57 -4.38 -6.08
CA SER A 66 -14.36 -5.57 -5.74
C SER A 66 -14.88 -6.33 -6.98
N ARG A 67 -14.86 -5.70 -8.16
CA ARG A 67 -15.34 -6.27 -9.43
C ARG A 67 -14.26 -6.31 -10.53
N LEU A 68 -12.99 -6.11 -10.17
CA LEU A 68 -11.91 -6.12 -11.16
C LEU A 68 -11.68 -7.55 -11.69
N LYS A 69 -11.56 -7.66 -13.02
CA LYS A 69 -11.06 -8.87 -13.66
C LYS A 69 -9.58 -9.09 -13.28
N SER A 70 -9.17 -10.33 -13.12
CA SER A 70 -7.78 -10.69 -12.76
C SER A 70 -6.74 -10.07 -13.72
N SER A 71 -7.08 -9.88 -15.00
CA SER A 71 -6.23 -9.22 -16.00
C SER A 71 -6.01 -7.73 -15.73
N THR A 72 -6.90 -7.05 -15.02
CA THR A 72 -6.80 -5.61 -14.70
C THR A 72 -6.00 -5.34 -13.41
N ILE A 73 -5.91 -6.31 -12.49
CA ILE A 73 -5.21 -6.16 -11.21
C ILE A 73 -3.73 -5.73 -11.39
N PRO A 74 -2.94 -6.29 -12.34
CA PRO A 74 -1.56 -5.85 -12.55
C PRO A 74 -1.44 -4.35 -12.88
N TYR A 75 -2.37 -3.79 -13.66
CA TYR A 75 -2.38 -2.37 -14.00
C TYR A 75 -2.66 -1.48 -12.79
N LEU A 76 -3.59 -1.88 -11.92
CA LEU A 76 -3.82 -1.17 -10.65
C LEU A 76 -2.58 -1.20 -9.76
N ARG A 77 -1.95 -2.37 -9.59
CA ARG A 77 -0.77 -2.55 -8.74
C ARG A 77 0.45 -1.75 -9.18
N ARG A 78 0.56 -1.37 -10.47
CA ARG A 78 1.63 -0.48 -10.97
C ARG A 78 1.62 0.89 -10.28
N ASN A 79 0.44 1.35 -9.87
CA ASN A 79 0.24 2.63 -9.20
C ASN A 79 0.24 2.52 -7.67
N ILE A 80 0.46 1.32 -7.11
CA ILE A 80 0.49 1.06 -5.67
C ILE A 80 1.86 0.52 -5.28
N GLY A 81 2.59 1.26 -4.46
CA GLY A 81 3.77 0.75 -3.77
C GLY A 81 3.33 -0.03 -2.53
N PHE A 82 3.93 -1.19 -2.29
CA PHE A 82 3.67 -1.97 -1.08
C PHE A 82 4.98 -2.28 -0.35
N VAL A 83 5.03 -1.91 0.94
CA VAL A 83 6.14 -2.23 1.85
C VAL A 83 5.66 -3.31 2.81
N PHE A 84 6.26 -4.50 2.73
CA PHE A 84 5.90 -5.65 3.54
C PHE A 84 6.70 -5.66 4.85
N GLN A 85 6.11 -6.22 5.91
CA GLN A 85 6.73 -6.38 7.22
C GLN A 85 8.03 -7.19 7.17
N ASP A 86 8.09 -8.24 6.33
CA ASP A 86 9.22 -9.15 6.17
C ASP A 86 10.06 -8.84 4.91
N TYR A 87 10.05 -7.59 4.46
CA TYR A 87 10.77 -7.02 3.32
C TYR A 87 10.44 -7.67 1.97
N LYS A 88 10.19 -8.99 1.90
CA LYS A 88 9.97 -9.77 0.66
C LYS A 88 11.03 -9.50 -0.42
N LEU A 89 12.29 -9.34 0.01
CA LEU A 89 13.42 -9.22 -0.91
C LEU A 89 13.83 -10.60 -1.42
N LEU A 90 14.26 -10.66 -2.67
CA LEU A 90 14.80 -11.87 -3.28
C LEU A 90 16.25 -12.08 -2.82
N PRO A 91 16.55 -13.11 -1.99
CA PRO A 91 17.84 -13.21 -1.29
C PRO A 91 19.03 -13.47 -2.24
N HIS A 92 18.76 -14.10 -3.39
CA HIS A 92 19.79 -14.43 -4.39
C HIS A 92 19.97 -13.36 -5.48
N LYS A 93 19.21 -12.28 -5.40
CA LYS A 93 19.30 -11.12 -6.31
C LYS A 93 19.99 -9.96 -5.61
N THR A 94 20.78 -9.20 -6.38
CA THR A 94 21.35 -7.95 -5.88
C THR A 94 20.26 -6.94 -5.50
N ILE A 95 20.63 -5.91 -4.74
CA ILE A 95 19.72 -4.80 -4.41
C ILE A 95 19.22 -4.12 -5.69
N PHE A 96 20.13 -3.89 -6.65
CA PHE A 96 19.78 -3.37 -7.96
C PHE A 96 18.70 -4.24 -8.63
N GLU A 97 18.91 -5.55 -8.71
CA GLU A 97 17.99 -6.48 -9.35
C GLU A 97 16.63 -6.56 -8.63
N ASN A 98 16.62 -6.49 -7.28
CA ASN A 98 15.39 -6.46 -6.48
C ASN A 98 14.50 -5.27 -6.83
N ILE A 99 15.10 -4.09 -7.05
CA ILE A 99 14.36 -2.88 -7.41
C ILE A 99 14.03 -2.87 -8.90
N ALA A 100 14.99 -3.26 -9.75
CA ALA A 100 14.82 -3.30 -11.21
C ALA A 100 13.68 -4.22 -11.65
N LEU A 101 13.38 -5.27 -10.87
CA LEU A 101 12.29 -6.19 -11.16
C LEU A 101 10.94 -5.47 -11.27
N ALA A 102 10.67 -4.51 -10.39
CA ALA A 102 9.42 -3.73 -10.42
C ALA A 102 9.26 -2.92 -11.72
N LEU A 103 10.38 -2.43 -12.28
CA LEU A 103 10.41 -1.71 -13.55
C LEU A 103 10.31 -2.65 -14.76
N LYS A 104 10.97 -3.81 -14.69
CA LYS A 104 10.91 -4.83 -15.76
C LYS A 104 9.50 -5.34 -15.99
N VAL A 105 8.76 -5.59 -14.90
CA VAL A 105 7.36 -6.07 -14.95
C VAL A 105 6.42 -5.09 -15.65
N VAL A 106 6.72 -3.78 -15.58
CA VAL A 106 5.92 -2.75 -16.27
C VAL A 106 6.42 -2.42 -17.67
N GLY A 107 7.47 -3.11 -18.15
CA GLY A 107 8.01 -2.94 -19.52
C GLY A 107 8.93 -1.74 -19.69
N THR A 108 9.54 -1.22 -18.62
CA THR A 108 10.47 -0.09 -18.70
C THR A 108 11.72 -0.45 -19.51
N PRO A 109 12.17 0.41 -20.44
CA PRO A 109 13.39 0.18 -21.23
C PRO A 109 14.65 0.04 -20.36
N PRO A 110 15.64 -0.81 -20.76
CA PRO A 110 16.83 -1.09 -19.94
C PRO A 110 17.60 0.15 -19.46
N GLY A 111 17.88 1.12 -20.33
CA GLY A 111 18.61 2.33 -19.95
C GLY A 111 17.86 3.22 -18.95
N GLU A 112 16.53 3.21 -18.98
CA GLU A 112 15.71 3.91 -18.00
C GLU A 112 15.67 3.17 -16.67
N ILE A 113 15.71 1.84 -16.67
CA ILE A 113 15.78 1.03 -15.43
C ILE A 113 17.01 1.43 -14.63
N GLU A 114 18.18 1.47 -15.23
CA GLU A 114 19.42 1.81 -14.54
C GLU A 114 19.34 3.20 -13.89
N ARG A 115 18.88 4.20 -14.64
CA ARG A 115 18.72 5.57 -14.16
C ARG A 115 17.73 5.64 -12.98
N ARG A 116 16.55 5.01 -13.11
CA ARG A 116 15.50 5.06 -12.05
C ARG A 116 15.92 4.31 -10.80
N VAL A 117 16.56 3.15 -10.94
CA VAL A 117 17.09 2.40 -9.78
C VAL A 117 18.15 3.21 -9.07
N TYR A 118 19.10 3.82 -9.78
CA TYR A 118 20.10 4.69 -9.16
C TYR A 118 19.47 5.86 -8.39
N LEU A 119 18.51 6.54 -9.00
CA LEU A 119 17.84 7.69 -8.36
C LEU A 119 17.08 7.30 -7.10
N VAL A 120 16.36 6.16 -7.09
CA VAL A 120 15.63 5.71 -5.91
C VAL A 120 16.58 5.21 -4.83
N LEU A 121 17.67 4.51 -5.17
CA LEU A 121 18.71 4.10 -4.22
C LEU A 121 19.37 5.31 -3.55
N LYS A 122 19.66 6.36 -4.31
CA LYS A 122 20.18 7.62 -3.77
C LYS A 122 19.21 8.27 -2.78
N LYS A 123 17.90 8.23 -3.03
CA LYS A 123 16.87 8.75 -2.09
C LYS A 123 16.88 8.03 -0.74
N VAL A 124 17.22 6.76 -0.72
CA VAL A 124 17.26 5.95 0.51
C VAL A 124 18.68 5.76 1.07
N GLY A 125 19.70 6.39 0.45
CA GLY A 125 21.10 6.32 0.89
C GLY A 125 21.75 4.94 0.70
N MET A 126 21.38 4.23 -0.36
CA MET A 126 21.84 2.85 -0.62
C MET A 126 22.56 2.69 -1.96
N GLU A 127 22.90 3.79 -2.64
CA GLU A 127 23.51 3.76 -3.99
C GLU A 127 24.83 2.99 -4.04
N ASN A 128 25.66 3.10 -3.00
CA ASN A 128 26.97 2.43 -2.93
C ASN A 128 26.87 0.91 -2.63
N LYS A 129 25.67 0.41 -2.28
CA LYS A 129 25.42 -0.98 -1.92
C LYS A 129 24.60 -1.74 -2.97
N SER A 130 24.36 -1.14 -4.14
CA SER A 130 23.50 -1.68 -5.21
C SER A 130 23.87 -3.09 -5.67
N HIS A 131 25.17 -3.45 -5.61
CA HIS A 131 25.74 -4.73 -6.01
C HIS A 131 25.64 -5.83 -4.93
N LEU A 132 25.31 -5.46 -3.68
CA LEU A 132 25.16 -6.43 -2.59
C LEU A 132 23.84 -7.20 -2.70
N THR A 133 23.76 -8.33 -1.99
CA THR A 133 22.55 -9.13 -1.82
C THR A 133 21.91 -8.86 -0.45
N PRO A 134 20.57 -9.03 -0.28
CA PRO A 134 19.87 -8.75 0.97
C PRO A 134 20.48 -9.37 2.24
N PRO A 135 20.99 -10.65 2.24
CA PRO A 135 21.59 -11.23 3.44
C PRO A 135 22.85 -10.50 3.95
N LYS A 136 23.46 -9.63 3.14
CA LYS A 136 24.65 -8.83 3.51
C LYS A 136 24.29 -7.48 4.12
N LEU A 137 23.00 -7.19 4.30
CA LEU A 137 22.46 -5.93 4.81
C LEU A 137 21.92 -6.09 6.22
N SER A 138 21.99 -4.99 7.01
CA SER A 138 21.21 -4.87 8.25
C SER A 138 19.70 -4.84 7.98
N GLY A 139 18.88 -5.12 8.99
CA GLY A 139 17.42 -5.04 8.87
C GLY A 139 16.94 -3.67 8.38
N GLY A 140 17.50 -2.57 8.91
CA GLY A 140 17.19 -1.21 8.47
C GLY A 140 17.56 -0.95 7.01
N GLU A 141 18.69 -1.48 6.55
CA GLU A 141 19.09 -1.38 5.14
C GLU A 141 18.19 -2.20 4.22
N GLN A 142 17.79 -3.41 4.63
CA GLN A 142 16.83 -4.22 3.89
C GLN A 142 15.48 -3.49 3.77
N GLN A 143 15.03 -2.83 4.83
CA GLN A 143 13.82 -2.03 4.81
C GLN A 143 13.93 -0.84 3.84
N LYS A 144 15.04 -0.11 3.85
CA LYS A 144 15.29 0.96 2.88
C LYS A 144 15.22 0.46 1.43
N VAL A 145 15.76 -0.73 1.16
CA VAL A 145 15.66 -1.37 -0.16
C VAL A 145 14.22 -1.75 -0.49
N ALA A 146 13.45 -2.29 0.46
CA ALA A 146 12.03 -2.59 0.27
C ALA A 146 11.20 -1.34 -0.03
N VAL A 147 11.49 -0.25 0.69
CA VAL A 147 10.90 1.08 0.41
C VAL A 147 11.30 1.57 -0.98
N ALA A 148 12.59 1.50 -1.36
CA ALA A 148 13.05 1.90 -2.69
C ALA A 148 12.34 1.12 -3.80
N ARG A 149 12.17 -0.21 -3.64
CA ARG A 149 11.43 -1.06 -4.58
C ARG A 149 9.96 -0.64 -4.71
N ALA A 150 9.31 -0.30 -3.60
CA ALA A 150 7.93 0.17 -3.60
C ALA A 150 7.76 1.52 -4.31
N LEU A 151 8.81 2.36 -4.32
CA LEU A 151 8.77 3.73 -4.83
C LEU A 151 9.26 3.89 -6.27
N VAL A 152 10.00 2.92 -6.81
CA VAL A 152 10.69 3.06 -8.10
C VAL A 152 9.73 3.30 -9.27
N ASN A 153 8.46 2.88 -9.16
CA ASN A 153 7.39 3.15 -10.12
C ASN A 153 6.64 4.48 -9.86
N GLU A 154 7.08 5.30 -8.90
CA GLU A 154 6.44 6.57 -8.53
C GLU A 154 4.93 6.40 -8.23
N PRO A 155 4.58 5.52 -7.28
CA PRO A 155 3.20 5.14 -7.05
C PRO A 155 2.35 6.31 -6.54
N GLN A 156 1.06 6.30 -6.88
CA GLN A 156 0.09 7.26 -6.35
C GLN A 156 -0.34 6.91 -4.92
N VAL A 157 -0.24 5.64 -4.54
CA VAL A 157 -0.57 5.13 -3.20
C VAL A 157 0.60 4.29 -2.68
N LEU A 158 1.02 4.56 -1.46
CA LEU A 158 1.96 3.73 -0.71
C LEU A 158 1.21 3.05 0.44
N LEU A 159 1.20 1.74 0.44
CA LEU A 159 0.71 0.89 1.54
C LEU A 159 1.93 0.32 2.28
N ALA A 160 1.95 0.39 3.60
CA ALA A 160 3.04 -0.16 4.40
C ALA A 160 2.48 -0.95 5.59
N ASP A 161 2.89 -2.22 5.68
CA ASP A 161 2.47 -3.14 6.73
C ASP A 161 3.62 -3.32 7.73
N GLU A 162 3.47 -2.79 8.96
CA GLU A 162 4.45 -2.81 10.05
C GLU A 162 5.88 -2.46 9.59
N PRO A 163 6.08 -1.32 8.88
CA PRO A 163 7.33 -1.05 8.16
C PRO A 163 8.54 -0.83 9.07
N THR A 164 8.36 -0.75 10.37
CA THR A 164 9.42 -0.47 11.35
C THR A 164 9.48 -1.46 12.50
N GLY A 165 8.62 -2.49 12.50
CA GLY A 165 8.49 -3.44 13.61
C GLY A 165 9.76 -4.21 13.99
N ASN A 166 10.72 -4.33 13.06
CA ASN A 166 11.99 -5.04 13.26
C ASN A 166 13.21 -4.10 13.21
N LEU A 167 13.02 -2.79 13.38
CA LEU A 167 14.08 -1.79 13.23
C LEU A 167 14.44 -1.18 14.57
N ASP A 168 15.70 -0.74 14.68
CA ASP A 168 16.11 0.15 15.76
C ASP A 168 15.43 1.53 15.61
N PRO A 169 15.34 2.33 16.69
CA PRO A 169 14.64 3.60 16.67
C PRO A 169 15.17 4.60 15.64
N GLN A 170 16.47 4.61 15.36
CA GLN A 170 17.06 5.50 14.37
C GLN A 170 16.65 5.12 12.95
N SER A 171 16.77 3.84 12.59
CA SER A 171 16.34 3.31 11.29
C SER A 171 14.84 3.53 11.08
N ALA A 172 14.02 3.33 12.13
CA ALA A 172 12.58 3.59 12.07
C ALA A 172 12.27 5.06 11.73
N GLN A 173 12.96 6.01 12.37
CA GLN A 173 12.79 7.44 12.08
C GLN A 173 13.17 7.78 10.63
N GLU A 174 14.24 7.19 10.09
CA GLU A 174 14.66 7.39 8.72
C GLU A 174 13.59 6.90 7.72
N VAL A 175 12.99 5.73 7.95
CA VAL A 175 11.90 5.21 7.12
C VAL A 175 10.69 6.14 7.15
N PHE A 176 10.26 6.61 8.31
CA PHE A 176 9.13 7.54 8.41
C PHE A 176 9.44 8.92 7.80
N ARG A 177 10.69 9.37 7.85
CA ARG A 177 11.12 10.58 7.13
C ARG A 177 10.94 10.41 5.62
N LEU A 178 11.36 9.26 5.06
CA LEU A 178 11.14 8.93 3.65
C LEU A 178 9.64 8.93 3.30
N PHE A 179 8.78 8.34 4.14
CA PHE A 179 7.33 8.35 3.91
C PHE A 179 6.75 9.76 3.94
N LYS A 180 7.21 10.61 4.84
CA LYS A 180 6.82 12.02 4.89
C LYS A 180 7.23 12.77 3.61
N ASP A 181 8.47 12.59 3.15
CA ASP A 181 9.01 13.24 1.95
C ASP A 181 8.22 12.83 0.69
N ILE A 182 7.79 11.57 0.62
CA ILE A 182 6.99 11.05 -0.48
C ILE A 182 5.57 11.62 -0.43
N ASN A 183 4.97 11.66 0.75
CA ASN A 183 3.65 12.23 0.95
C ASN A 183 3.61 13.71 0.58
N MET A 184 4.65 14.49 0.94
CA MET A 184 4.76 15.90 0.53
C MET A 184 4.81 16.09 -1.00
N LYS A 185 5.19 15.05 -1.76
CA LYS A 185 5.15 15.03 -3.23
C LYS A 185 3.79 14.59 -3.81
N GLY A 186 2.79 14.39 -2.96
CA GLY A 186 1.42 14.07 -3.34
C GLY A 186 1.05 12.60 -3.32
N THR A 187 1.96 11.69 -2.96
CA THR A 187 1.62 10.26 -2.79
C THR A 187 0.72 10.09 -1.56
N THR A 188 -0.37 9.38 -1.71
CA THR A 188 -1.22 8.95 -0.58
C THR A 188 -0.52 7.84 0.19
N VAL A 189 -0.41 7.97 1.51
CA VAL A 189 0.33 7.02 2.36
C VAL A 189 -0.60 6.43 3.41
N LEU A 190 -0.69 5.10 3.47
CA LEU A 190 -1.43 4.36 4.49
C LEU A 190 -0.50 3.35 5.15
N VAL A 191 -0.26 3.55 6.44
CA VAL A 191 0.66 2.72 7.24
C VAL A 191 -0.11 1.96 8.30
N ALA A 192 -0.07 0.63 8.27
CA ALA A 192 -0.52 -0.20 9.37
C ALA A 192 0.62 -0.38 10.37
N THR A 193 0.38 -0.06 11.64
CA THR A 193 1.35 -0.24 12.72
C THR A 193 0.69 -0.32 14.09
N HIS A 194 1.37 -0.96 15.03
CA HIS A 194 1.03 -0.96 16.45
C HIS A 194 1.96 -0.06 17.28
N ASP A 195 2.92 0.63 16.63
CA ASP A 195 3.85 1.57 17.28
C ASP A 195 3.15 2.93 17.55
N TRP A 196 2.48 3.01 18.69
CA TRP A 196 1.79 4.22 19.14
C TRP A 196 2.71 5.41 19.39
N GLU A 197 3.97 5.19 19.73
CA GLU A 197 4.92 6.27 19.99
C GLU A 197 5.21 7.03 18.69
N THR A 198 5.52 6.30 17.62
CA THR A 198 5.74 6.89 16.30
C THR A 198 4.48 7.55 15.74
N VAL A 199 3.31 6.90 15.89
CA VAL A 199 2.03 7.44 15.42
C VAL A 199 1.74 8.80 16.08
N ARG A 200 1.91 8.92 17.41
CA ARG A 200 1.72 10.18 18.14
C ARG A 200 2.69 11.27 17.68
N LYS A 201 3.98 10.94 17.50
CA LYS A 201 5.00 11.91 17.04
C LYS A 201 4.71 12.44 15.64
N MET A 202 4.12 11.63 14.77
CA MET A 202 3.83 11.99 13.39
C MET A 202 2.61 12.93 13.25
N GLN A 203 1.70 12.97 14.21
CA GLN A 203 0.49 13.82 14.22
C GLN A 203 -0.32 13.73 12.92
N ARG A 204 -0.54 12.53 12.45
CA ARG A 204 -1.36 12.23 11.26
C ARG A 204 -2.67 11.59 11.68
N ARG A 205 -3.62 11.54 10.76
CA ARG A 205 -4.90 10.87 10.97
C ARG A 205 -4.68 9.42 11.39
N ILE A 206 -5.47 8.93 12.34
CA ILE A 206 -5.41 7.58 12.87
C ILE A 206 -6.77 6.92 12.62
N ILE A 207 -6.74 5.75 11.99
CA ILE A 207 -7.86 4.83 11.84
C ILE A 207 -7.62 3.68 12.80
N THR A 208 -8.45 3.55 13.82
CA THR A 208 -8.28 2.52 14.86
C THR A 208 -9.13 1.30 14.55
N MET A 209 -8.51 0.12 14.54
CA MET A 209 -9.17 -1.16 14.32
C MET A 209 -9.11 -2.06 15.54
N GLU A 210 -10.23 -2.78 15.81
CA GLU A 210 -10.32 -3.80 16.84
C GLU A 210 -11.28 -4.91 16.38
N GLY A 211 -10.90 -6.18 16.57
CA GLY A 211 -11.73 -7.34 16.22
C GLY A 211 -12.27 -7.33 14.79
N GLY A 212 -11.48 -6.81 13.83
CA GLY A 212 -11.85 -6.70 12.43
C GLY A 212 -12.75 -5.50 12.09
N ARG A 213 -13.07 -4.62 13.03
CA ARG A 213 -13.90 -3.42 12.82
C ARG A 213 -13.08 -2.15 12.92
N VAL A 214 -13.51 -1.10 12.25
CA VAL A 214 -13.03 0.26 12.51
C VAL A 214 -13.86 0.82 13.66
N ILE A 215 -13.19 1.12 14.78
CA ILE A 215 -13.82 1.70 15.98
C ILE A 215 -13.71 3.23 16.01
N ASP A 216 -12.68 3.77 15.35
CA ASP A 216 -12.49 5.19 15.13
C ASP A 216 -11.81 5.40 13.76
N ALA A 217 -12.41 6.23 12.93
CA ALA A 217 -11.89 6.57 11.60
C ALA A 217 -11.16 7.93 11.57
N GLY A 218 -10.94 8.57 12.72
CA GLY A 218 -10.34 9.89 12.85
C GLY A 218 -11.24 11.03 12.33
N SER A 219 -10.79 12.28 12.49
CA SER A 219 -11.57 13.50 12.24
C SER A 219 -11.99 13.73 10.77
N HIS A 220 -11.52 12.93 9.82
CA HIS A 220 -11.84 13.04 8.40
C HIS A 220 -12.82 11.97 7.91
N PHE A 221 -13.52 11.29 8.81
CA PHE A 221 -14.56 10.35 8.41
C PHE A 221 -15.76 11.12 7.82
N GLN A 222 -15.76 11.28 6.51
CA GLN A 222 -16.98 11.55 5.76
C GLN A 222 -17.59 10.20 5.39
N ARG A 223 -18.90 10.02 5.72
CA ARG A 223 -19.67 8.87 5.25
C ARG A 223 -19.41 8.68 3.75
N PRO A 224 -19.00 7.51 3.28
CA PRO A 224 -18.80 7.28 1.85
C PRO A 224 -20.06 7.72 1.10
N LEU A 225 -19.91 8.59 0.10
CA LEU A 225 -21.01 9.09 -0.76
C LEU A 225 -21.47 8.00 -1.75
N PHE A 226 -21.72 6.78 -1.26
CA PHE A 226 -22.33 5.74 -2.08
C PHE A 226 -23.83 5.73 -1.84
N PRO A 227 -24.65 5.80 -2.91
CA PRO A 227 -26.06 5.49 -2.78
C PRO A 227 -26.23 4.05 -2.30
N PRO A 228 -27.31 3.74 -1.54
CA PRO A 228 -27.60 2.38 -1.10
C PRO A 228 -27.62 1.42 -2.28
N LEU A 229 -27.14 0.18 -2.06
CA LEU A 229 -26.99 -0.84 -3.11
C LEU A 229 -28.25 -1.05 -3.96
N SER A 230 -29.45 -0.85 -3.40
CA SER A 230 -30.72 -0.92 -4.11
C SER A 230 -30.91 0.05 -5.26
N LYS A 231 -30.11 1.11 -5.36
CA LYS A 231 -30.19 2.11 -6.47
C LYS A 231 -29.14 1.90 -7.57
N LEU A 232 -28.22 0.95 -7.42
CA LEU A 232 -27.10 0.71 -8.35
C LEU A 232 -27.29 -0.54 -9.23
N GLU A 233 -28.27 -1.38 -8.94
CA GLU A 233 -28.61 -2.52 -9.80
C GLU A 233 -29.47 -2.11 -11.02
N ALA A 234 -30.04 -0.89 -11.02
CA ALA A 234 -30.90 -0.39 -12.09
C ALA A 234 -30.16 0.32 -13.24
N GLY A 235 -28.83 0.44 -13.18
CA GLY A 235 -28.04 1.22 -14.15
C GLY A 235 -26.84 0.49 -14.76
N ALA A 236 -26.83 -0.85 -14.77
CA ALA A 236 -25.73 -1.65 -15.32
C ALA A 236 -26.10 -2.28 -16.66
N ASP A 237 -26.52 -1.45 -17.63
CA ASP A 237 -26.47 -1.85 -19.04
C ASP A 237 -25.69 -0.79 -19.82
N GLU A 238 -24.74 -1.30 -20.62
CA GLU A 238 -24.05 -0.64 -21.74
C GLU A 238 -23.14 0.56 -21.45
N THR A 239 -21.87 0.29 -21.22
CA THR A 239 -20.80 1.02 -21.92
C THR A 239 -19.64 0.08 -22.27
N THR A 240 -19.71 -0.45 -23.48
CA THR A 240 -18.58 -1.08 -24.18
C THR A 240 -17.51 -0.01 -24.43
N VAL A 241 -16.45 -0.03 -23.68
CA VAL A 241 -15.26 0.79 -23.99
C VAL A 241 -14.48 0.06 -25.04
N GLU A 242 -14.55 0.52 -26.30
CA GLU A 242 -13.62 0.13 -27.37
C GLU A 242 -12.20 0.52 -26.95
N VAL A 243 -11.37 -0.50 -26.71
CA VAL A 243 -9.91 -0.33 -26.59
C VAL A 243 -9.38 -0.23 -28.01
N ARG A 244 -8.98 0.97 -28.43
CA ARG A 244 -8.11 1.14 -29.61
C ARG A 244 -6.72 0.72 -29.23
N GLU A 245 -6.25 -0.34 -29.87
CA GLU A 245 -4.83 -0.72 -29.91
C GLU A 245 -4.04 0.25 -30.80
N PRO A 246 -2.77 0.54 -30.41
CA PRO A 246 -1.86 1.31 -31.25
C PRO A 246 -1.26 0.48 -32.40
#